data_bf8929aace9e4eb8f2d69f4c5811f9cb
#
_entry.id   bf8929aace9e4eb8f2d69f4c5811f9cb
#
_cell.length_a   1.000
_cell.length_b   1.000
_cell.length_c   1.000
_cell.angle_alpha   90.00
_cell.angle_beta   90.00
_cell.angle_gamma   90.00
#
_symmetry.space_group_name_H-M   'P 1'
#
loop_
_entity.id
_entity.type
_entity.pdbx_description
1 polymer ?
#
loop_
_entity_poly.entity_id
_entity_poly.type
_entity_poly.pdbx_seq_one_letter_code
_entity_poly.pdbx_strand_id
1 'polypeptide(L)'
;MSDDWQQQIQALHEELIHRDDPAALVREADAMEASRRYPHLALRGPVFGVAVCDPAAGPGWRLLKPVVDGMPQVARDGLNSHLWFTAKDDTDDPAVRRELLAAVTALERDPVDEVEACGVRYRVVRGDEFARVGDAGLEPPRPTDPEPVERPWDRQARDTPSPDVGFVLDPDHADGPAAGALKLGLRDFAYTGSRFPADVRADSGRAVATHPNVILLPTGFSLAERGEHGWWPSGALMATPHDARRMFYDAMAEMWALLHRFDDAKKARYAKAAEAYRALGRADEFRVDDRVFRICRVERMLRTGPDGPESPRPSDVDEYGPMKIHPTMDETGALTQE
;
A
#
# COMPACT_ATOMS: atom_id res chain seq x y z
N MET A 1 -38.89 -18.34 0.47
CA MET A 1 -37.43 -18.51 0.46
C MET A 1 -36.65 -17.26 0.02
N SER A 2 -37.27 -16.09 -0.07
CA SER A 2 -36.62 -14.86 -0.55
C SER A 2 -36.29 -13.84 0.56
N ASP A 3 -36.73 -14.05 1.80
CA ASP A 3 -36.56 -13.08 2.87
C ASP A 3 -35.33 -13.31 3.75
N ASP A 4 -34.75 -14.51 3.74
CA ASP A 4 -33.67 -14.90 4.66
C ASP A 4 -32.34 -14.18 4.36
N TRP A 5 -31.99 -14.04 3.08
CA TRP A 5 -30.77 -13.34 2.68
C TRP A 5 -30.88 -11.82 2.88
N GLN A 6 -32.07 -11.25 2.72
CA GLN A 6 -32.31 -9.82 2.99
C GLN A 6 -32.23 -9.53 4.48
N GLN A 7 -32.73 -10.43 5.35
CA GLN A 7 -32.59 -10.33 6.79
C GLN A 7 -31.14 -10.51 7.24
N GLN A 8 -30.37 -11.42 6.60
CA GLN A 8 -28.95 -11.60 6.88
C GLN A 8 -28.14 -10.36 6.46
N ILE A 9 -28.43 -9.76 5.31
CA ILE A 9 -27.82 -8.50 4.89
C ILE A 9 -28.21 -7.35 5.83
N GLN A 10 -29.44 -7.34 6.32
CA GLN A 10 -29.91 -6.31 7.22
C GLN A 10 -29.32 -6.49 8.62
N ALA A 11 -29.15 -7.71 9.11
CA ALA A 11 -28.44 -8.03 10.34
C ALA A 11 -26.95 -7.66 10.24
N LEU A 12 -26.29 -7.99 9.13
CA LEU A 12 -24.94 -7.53 8.81
C LEU A 12 -24.85 -5.99 8.76
N HIS A 13 -25.85 -5.32 8.20
CA HIS A 13 -25.95 -3.86 8.19
C HIS A 13 -26.05 -3.29 9.61
N GLU A 14 -26.77 -3.96 10.50
CA GLU A 14 -27.00 -3.51 11.88
C GLU A 14 -25.77 -3.74 12.76
N GLU A 15 -24.99 -4.79 12.52
CA GLU A 15 -23.73 -5.08 13.21
C GLU A 15 -22.54 -4.25 12.70
N LEU A 16 -22.52 -3.91 11.41
CA LEU A 16 -21.39 -3.25 10.75
C LEU A 16 -21.43 -1.71 10.83
N ILE A 17 -22.57 -1.12 11.14
CA ILE A 17 -22.68 0.33 11.35
C ILE A 17 -22.84 0.58 12.84
N HIS A 18 -21.86 1.22 13.46
CA HIS A 18 -22.06 1.86 14.74
C HIS A 18 -23.06 3.01 14.55
N ARG A 19 -24.37 2.71 14.72
CA ARG A 19 -25.46 3.67 14.52
C ARG A 19 -25.30 4.92 15.37
N ASP A 20 -24.52 4.83 16.43
CA ASP A 20 -24.25 5.92 17.37
C ASP A 20 -23.07 6.82 16.96
N ASP A 21 -22.34 6.47 15.87
CA ASP A 21 -21.29 7.33 15.32
C ASP A 21 -21.75 8.03 14.03
N PRO A 22 -22.19 9.30 14.11
CA PRO A 22 -22.59 10.06 12.92
C PRO A 22 -21.49 10.18 11.86
N ALA A 23 -20.22 10.17 12.25
CA ALA A 23 -19.10 10.25 11.31
C ALA A 23 -18.96 8.94 10.52
N ALA A 24 -19.21 7.78 11.15
CA ALA A 24 -19.22 6.50 10.43
C ALA A 24 -20.34 6.44 9.38
N LEU A 25 -21.55 6.94 9.73
CA LEU A 25 -22.67 7.01 8.79
C LEU A 25 -22.36 7.89 7.56
N VAL A 26 -21.72 9.04 7.78
CA VAL A 26 -21.35 9.95 6.68
C VAL A 26 -20.28 9.30 5.78
N ARG A 27 -19.26 8.66 6.39
CA ARG A 27 -18.24 7.91 5.63
C ARG A 27 -18.85 6.79 4.79
N GLU A 28 -19.80 6.07 5.34
CA GLU A 28 -20.48 4.97 4.64
C GLU A 28 -21.35 5.48 3.49
N ALA A 29 -22.12 6.56 3.69
CA ALA A 29 -22.91 7.18 2.64
C ALA A 29 -22.02 7.68 1.48
N ASP A 30 -20.89 8.31 1.80
CA ASP A 30 -19.90 8.77 0.84
C ASP A 30 -19.27 7.59 0.07
N ALA A 31 -18.95 6.48 0.75
CA ALA A 31 -18.43 5.27 0.13
C ALA A 31 -19.43 4.60 -0.82
N MET A 32 -20.71 4.56 -0.45
CA MET A 32 -21.77 4.03 -1.30
C MET A 32 -21.98 4.89 -2.55
N GLU A 33 -21.98 6.22 -2.40
CA GLU A 33 -22.10 7.13 -3.54
C GLU A 33 -20.90 7.02 -4.48
N ALA A 34 -19.68 6.94 -3.93
CA ALA A 34 -18.47 6.71 -4.71
C ALA A 34 -18.52 5.38 -5.49
N SER A 35 -19.05 4.32 -4.89
CA SER A 35 -19.21 3.03 -5.56
C SER A 35 -20.16 3.07 -6.76
N ARG A 36 -21.20 3.92 -6.71
CA ARG A 36 -22.11 4.14 -7.86
C ARG A 36 -21.47 4.99 -8.94
N ARG A 37 -20.71 6.01 -8.55
CA ARG A 37 -20.08 6.95 -9.48
C ARG A 37 -18.84 6.37 -10.15
N TYR A 38 -18.13 5.47 -9.45
CA TYR A 38 -16.90 4.80 -9.89
C TYR A 38 -17.07 3.28 -9.78
N PRO A 39 -17.90 2.65 -10.65
CA PRO A 39 -18.32 1.25 -10.48
C PRO A 39 -17.26 0.23 -10.90
N HIS A 40 -16.24 0.64 -11.64
CA HIS A 40 -15.22 -0.26 -12.16
C HIS A 40 -13.94 -0.18 -11.33
N LEU A 41 -13.15 -1.27 -11.38
CA LEU A 41 -11.83 -1.34 -10.75
C LEU A 41 -10.75 -1.35 -11.82
N ALA A 42 -9.80 -0.43 -11.72
CA ALA A 42 -8.58 -0.41 -12.52
C ALA A 42 -7.44 -1.01 -11.69
N LEU A 43 -7.01 -2.21 -12.05
CA LEU A 43 -5.91 -2.90 -11.39
C LEU A 43 -4.58 -2.33 -11.88
N ARG A 44 -3.72 -1.95 -10.94
CA ARG A 44 -2.33 -1.57 -11.22
C ARG A 44 -1.43 -2.81 -11.25
N GLY A 45 -1.57 -3.69 -10.26
CA GLY A 45 -0.77 -4.92 -10.17
C GLY A 45 -0.42 -5.30 -8.74
N PRO A 46 0.48 -6.29 -8.58
CA PRO A 46 0.94 -6.69 -7.27
C PRO A 46 1.78 -5.60 -6.63
N VAL A 47 1.67 -5.51 -5.31
CA VAL A 47 2.50 -4.70 -4.42
C VAL A 47 2.91 -5.56 -3.22
N PHE A 48 4.07 -5.25 -2.64
CA PHE A 48 4.67 -6.06 -1.58
C PHE A 48 4.95 -5.22 -0.35
N GLY A 49 5.08 -5.89 0.78
CA GLY A 49 5.42 -5.29 2.06
C GLY A 49 5.84 -6.36 3.05
N VAL A 50 5.88 -6.02 4.33
CA VAL A 50 6.30 -6.98 5.37
C VAL A 50 5.25 -7.06 6.46
N ALA A 51 4.89 -8.29 6.83
CA ALA A 51 4.08 -8.57 8.01
C ALA A 51 4.89 -9.28 9.09
N VAL A 52 4.47 -9.11 10.33
CA VAL A 52 5.06 -9.74 11.51
C VAL A 52 3.99 -10.46 12.32
N CYS A 53 4.33 -11.65 12.82
CA CYS A 53 3.55 -12.41 13.80
C CYS A 53 4.40 -12.58 15.04
N ASP A 54 4.11 -11.77 16.06
CA ASP A 54 4.77 -11.80 17.35
C ASP A 54 3.79 -12.31 18.41
N PRO A 55 3.98 -13.52 18.93
CA PRO A 55 3.09 -14.07 19.95
C PRO A 55 3.00 -13.23 21.23
N ALA A 56 4.04 -12.45 21.55
CA ALA A 56 4.06 -11.58 22.72
C ALA A 56 3.21 -10.31 22.52
N ALA A 57 3.07 -9.86 21.28
CA ALA A 57 2.28 -8.68 20.93
C ALA A 57 0.79 -8.99 20.66
N GLY A 58 0.38 -10.25 20.75
CA GLY A 58 -0.97 -10.74 20.56
C GLY A 58 -1.13 -11.67 19.35
N PRO A 59 -2.30 -12.30 19.21
CA PRO A 59 -2.54 -13.25 18.14
C PRO A 59 -2.60 -12.58 16.77
N GLY A 60 -2.19 -13.32 15.73
CA GLY A 60 -2.35 -12.92 14.34
C GLY A 60 -1.17 -12.14 13.77
N TRP A 61 -1.34 -11.77 12.52
CA TRP A 61 -0.37 -11.01 11.74
C TRP A 61 -0.71 -9.53 11.76
N ARG A 62 0.32 -8.70 11.72
CA ARG A 62 0.19 -7.24 11.52
C ARG A 62 1.23 -6.75 10.53
N LEU A 63 0.97 -5.66 9.86
CA LEU A 63 1.93 -5.07 8.95
C LEU A 63 3.08 -4.41 9.73
N LEU A 64 4.31 -4.80 9.41
CA LEU A 64 5.54 -4.19 9.91
C LEU A 64 5.99 -3.04 9.01
N LYS A 65 5.83 -3.23 7.69
CA LYS A 65 6.13 -2.22 6.67
C LYS A 65 4.94 -2.09 5.71
N PRO A 66 4.74 -0.89 5.13
CA PRO A 66 3.67 -0.66 4.16
C PRO A 66 3.73 -1.63 2.98
N VAL A 67 2.57 -1.98 2.43
CA VAL A 67 2.45 -2.83 1.24
C VAL A 67 2.41 -1.95 -0.01
N VAL A 68 3.58 -1.47 -0.44
CA VAL A 68 3.74 -0.46 -1.51
C VAL A 68 4.89 -0.76 -2.48
N ASP A 69 5.73 -1.76 -2.18
CA ASP A 69 6.89 -2.10 -2.99
C ASP A 69 6.47 -2.76 -4.31
N GLY A 70 7.11 -2.38 -5.41
CA GLY A 70 6.75 -2.86 -6.74
C GLY A 70 7.26 -4.28 -7.08
N MET A 71 8.16 -4.84 -6.26
CA MET A 71 8.69 -6.19 -6.43
C MET A 71 9.03 -6.83 -5.08
N PRO A 72 9.02 -8.18 -4.99
CA PRO A 72 9.30 -8.91 -3.75
C PRO A 72 10.65 -8.57 -3.13
N GLN A 73 11.70 -8.42 -3.95
CA GLN A 73 13.06 -8.19 -3.44
C GLN A 73 13.18 -6.86 -2.70
N VAL A 74 12.48 -5.81 -3.10
CA VAL A 74 12.47 -4.53 -2.36
C VAL A 74 11.89 -4.72 -0.94
N ALA A 75 10.83 -5.51 -0.81
CA ALA A 75 10.26 -5.82 0.50
C ALA A 75 11.22 -6.69 1.36
N ARG A 76 11.93 -7.66 0.74
CA ARG A 76 12.98 -8.44 1.43
C ARG A 76 14.13 -7.57 1.90
N ASP A 77 14.59 -6.64 1.07
CA ASP A 77 15.64 -5.67 1.44
C ASP A 77 15.18 -4.75 2.58
N GLY A 78 13.89 -4.36 2.54
CA GLY A 78 13.24 -3.64 3.62
C GLY A 78 13.19 -4.42 4.94
N LEU A 79 12.92 -5.72 4.90
CA LEU A 79 12.95 -6.60 6.05
C LEU A 79 14.40 -6.81 6.57
N ASN A 80 15.34 -7.04 5.66
CA ASN A 80 16.76 -7.14 5.99
C ASN A 80 17.23 -5.92 6.79
N SER A 81 16.94 -4.72 6.27
CA SER A 81 17.29 -3.46 6.93
C SER A 81 16.65 -3.34 8.32
N HIS A 82 15.37 -3.71 8.44
CA HIS A 82 14.69 -3.68 9.73
C HIS A 82 15.39 -4.57 10.76
N LEU A 83 15.67 -5.84 10.42
CA LEU A 83 16.32 -6.78 11.32
C LEU A 83 17.76 -6.36 11.66
N TRP A 84 18.50 -5.84 10.68
CA TRP A 84 19.85 -5.35 10.90
C TRP A 84 19.90 -4.14 11.86
N PHE A 85 18.98 -3.16 11.68
CA PHE A 85 18.90 -2.02 12.60
C PHE A 85 18.39 -2.42 13.97
N THR A 86 17.46 -3.36 14.07
CA THR A 86 17.03 -3.93 15.36
C THR A 86 18.20 -4.61 16.08
N ALA A 87 19.03 -5.37 15.36
CA ALA A 87 20.23 -6.00 15.93
C ALA A 87 21.27 -4.96 16.40
N LYS A 88 21.36 -3.83 15.69
CA LYS A 88 22.33 -2.79 15.98
C LYS A 88 21.89 -1.88 17.13
N ASP A 89 20.65 -1.40 17.09
CA ASP A 89 20.22 -0.25 17.88
C ASP A 89 19.25 -0.63 19.02
N ASP A 90 18.57 -1.79 18.95
CA ASP A 90 17.47 -2.12 19.85
C ASP A 90 17.81 -3.27 20.83
N THR A 91 19.02 -3.88 20.75
CA THR A 91 19.41 -4.95 21.67
C THR A 91 20.88 -4.90 22.06
N ASP A 92 21.13 -5.13 23.36
CA ASP A 92 22.48 -5.35 23.90
C ASP A 92 22.76 -6.84 24.15
N ASP A 93 21.75 -7.71 24.00
CA ASP A 93 21.88 -9.17 24.20
C ASP A 93 22.56 -9.83 22.98
N PRO A 94 23.78 -10.41 23.15
CA PRO A 94 24.50 -11.06 22.06
C PRO A 94 23.73 -12.26 21.46
N ALA A 95 22.89 -12.95 22.26
CA ALA A 95 22.12 -14.10 21.76
C ALA A 95 20.99 -13.63 20.84
N VAL A 96 20.24 -12.60 21.22
CA VAL A 96 19.21 -11.96 20.42
C VAL A 96 19.82 -11.40 19.12
N ARG A 97 20.95 -10.67 19.26
CA ARG A 97 21.65 -10.11 18.09
C ARG A 97 22.07 -11.20 17.10
N ARG A 98 22.59 -12.33 17.58
CA ARG A 98 23.00 -13.44 16.73
C ARG A 98 21.84 -14.03 15.94
N GLU A 99 20.67 -14.20 16.55
CA GLU A 99 19.47 -14.70 15.86
C GLU A 99 18.99 -13.72 14.78
N LEU A 100 18.93 -12.42 15.08
CA LEU A 100 18.58 -11.39 14.11
C LEU A 100 19.54 -11.36 12.92
N LEU A 101 20.86 -11.41 13.17
CA LEU A 101 21.88 -11.42 12.13
C LEU A 101 21.89 -12.73 11.30
N ALA A 102 21.45 -13.86 11.87
CA ALA A 102 21.26 -15.09 11.13
C ALA A 102 20.11 -14.93 10.12
N ALA A 103 19.01 -14.29 10.50
CA ALA A 103 17.90 -13.97 9.60
C ALA A 103 18.32 -12.95 8.51
N VAL A 104 19.11 -11.92 8.84
CA VAL A 104 19.73 -11.00 7.88
C VAL A 104 20.56 -11.77 6.85
N THR A 105 21.43 -12.68 7.31
CA THR A 105 22.28 -13.48 6.42
C THR A 105 21.46 -14.38 5.47
N ALA A 106 20.33 -14.93 5.94
CA ALA A 106 19.44 -15.71 5.09
C ALA A 106 18.85 -14.85 3.95
N LEU A 107 18.37 -13.64 4.27
CA LEU A 107 17.83 -12.69 3.31
C LEU A 107 18.88 -12.16 2.31
N GLU A 108 20.15 -12.10 2.69
CA GLU A 108 21.25 -11.68 1.82
C GLU A 108 21.69 -12.76 0.81
N ARG A 109 21.41 -14.03 1.14
CA ARG A 109 21.87 -15.18 0.31
C ARG A 109 20.79 -15.73 -0.60
N ASP A 110 19.57 -15.81 -0.11
CA ASP A 110 18.49 -16.54 -0.77
C ASP A 110 17.22 -15.66 -0.82
N PRO A 111 16.41 -15.75 -1.89
CA PRO A 111 15.16 -14.99 -2.02
C PRO A 111 14.05 -15.59 -1.15
N VAL A 112 14.28 -15.63 0.18
CA VAL A 112 13.33 -16.18 1.15
C VAL A 112 12.26 -15.17 1.51
N ASP A 113 11.01 -15.60 1.56
CA ASP A 113 9.86 -14.76 1.87
C ASP A 113 9.43 -14.82 3.35
N GLU A 114 10.02 -15.72 4.11
CA GLU A 114 9.76 -15.82 5.55
C GLU A 114 11.04 -16.14 6.31
N VAL A 115 11.24 -15.45 7.43
CA VAL A 115 12.30 -15.71 8.39
C VAL A 115 11.74 -15.66 9.81
N GLU A 116 12.41 -16.37 10.73
CA GLU A 116 12.11 -16.34 12.16
C GLU A 116 13.34 -15.90 12.94
N ALA A 117 13.14 -15.02 13.91
CA ALA A 117 14.17 -14.61 14.86
C ALA A 117 13.52 -14.33 16.21
N CYS A 118 14.12 -14.82 17.30
CA CYS A 118 13.66 -14.62 18.68
C CYS A 118 12.18 -15.04 18.91
N GLY A 119 11.71 -16.08 18.20
CA GLY A 119 10.33 -16.57 18.29
C GLY A 119 9.31 -15.70 17.56
N VAL A 120 9.75 -14.68 16.82
CA VAL A 120 8.93 -13.81 15.99
C VAL A 120 9.07 -14.19 14.52
N ARG A 121 7.94 -14.34 13.82
CA ARG A 121 7.92 -14.65 12.39
C ARG A 121 7.73 -13.37 11.59
N TYR A 122 8.53 -13.24 10.54
CA TYR A 122 8.49 -12.12 9.59
C TYR A 122 8.23 -12.67 8.20
N ARG A 123 7.28 -12.10 7.48
CA ARG A 123 6.90 -12.57 6.14
C ARG A 123 6.78 -11.41 5.17
N VAL A 124 7.39 -11.56 4.00
CA VAL A 124 7.07 -10.71 2.84
C VAL A 124 5.67 -11.07 2.38
N VAL A 125 4.81 -10.07 2.27
CA VAL A 125 3.40 -10.24 1.91
C VAL A 125 3.11 -9.58 0.58
N ARG A 126 2.12 -10.16 -0.12
CA ARG A 126 1.65 -9.73 -1.42
C ARG A 126 0.24 -9.14 -1.31
N GLY A 127 0.07 -7.96 -1.89
CA GLY A 127 -1.25 -7.36 -2.10
C GLY A 127 -1.50 -7.06 -3.58
N ASP A 128 -2.73 -6.71 -3.90
CA ASP A 128 -3.11 -6.17 -5.20
C ASP A 128 -3.59 -4.72 -5.04
N GLU A 129 -2.98 -3.81 -5.79
CA GLU A 129 -3.33 -2.40 -5.80
C GLU A 129 -4.30 -2.07 -6.92
N PHE A 130 -5.34 -1.31 -6.62
CA PHE A 130 -6.34 -0.88 -7.58
C PHE A 130 -6.92 0.49 -7.24
N ALA A 131 -7.51 1.14 -8.24
CA ALA A 131 -8.29 2.35 -8.06
C ALA A 131 -9.69 2.16 -8.65
N ARG A 132 -10.68 2.86 -8.11
CA ARG A 132 -12.01 2.90 -8.71
C ARG A 132 -12.02 3.85 -9.90
N VAL A 133 -12.78 3.52 -10.94
CA VAL A 133 -12.89 4.30 -12.16
C VAL A 133 -14.35 4.36 -12.64
N GLY A 134 -14.73 5.53 -13.14
CA GLY A 134 -16.01 5.79 -13.77
C GLY A 134 -15.83 6.65 -15.01
N ASP A 135 -16.93 7.20 -15.55
CA ASP A 135 -16.92 8.05 -16.75
C ASP A 135 -16.04 9.29 -16.60
N ALA A 136 -15.93 9.81 -15.38
CA ALA A 136 -15.09 10.97 -15.07
C ALA A 136 -13.60 10.61 -14.88
N GLY A 137 -13.21 9.34 -15.02
CA GLY A 137 -11.85 8.82 -14.77
C GLY A 137 -11.68 8.22 -13.38
N LEU A 138 -10.46 8.28 -12.83
CA LEU A 138 -10.14 7.71 -11.51
C LEU A 138 -10.87 8.47 -10.39
N GLU A 139 -11.23 7.74 -9.34
CA GLU A 139 -11.86 8.29 -8.14
C GLU A 139 -10.90 9.27 -7.44
N PRO A 140 -11.29 10.55 -7.26
CA PRO A 140 -10.51 11.49 -6.47
C PRO A 140 -10.69 11.22 -4.97
N PRO A 141 -9.92 11.88 -4.10
CA PRO A 141 -10.15 11.86 -2.67
C PRO A 141 -11.60 12.22 -2.32
N ARG A 142 -12.17 11.51 -1.34
CA ARG A 142 -13.52 11.78 -0.82
C ARG A 142 -13.48 12.91 0.21
N PRO A 143 -14.58 13.63 0.42
CA PRO A 143 -14.69 14.62 1.49
C PRO A 143 -14.43 14.02 2.90
N THR A 144 -14.68 12.73 3.07
CA THR A 144 -14.51 11.99 4.33
C THR A 144 -13.15 11.34 4.50
N ASP A 145 -12.29 11.39 3.47
CA ASP A 145 -10.91 10.86 3.59
C ASP A 145 -10.09 11.68 4.59
N PRO A 146 -9.16 11.04 5.33
CA PRO A 146 -8.40 11.71 6.38
C PRO A 146 -7.50 12.81 5.80
N GLU A 147 -7.57 13.97 6.43
CA GLU A 147 -6.69 15.09 6.11
C GLU A 147 -5.98 15.56 7.39
N PRO A 148 -4.71 15.93 7.36
CA PRO A 148 -4.04 16.47 8.52
C PRO A 148 -4.66 17.82 8.93
N VAL A 149 -4.68 18.09 10.23
CA VAL A 149 -5.17 19.37 10.77
C VAL A 149 -4.33 20.53 10.24
N GLU A 150 -3.01 20.40 10.35
CA GLU A 150 -2.06 21.31 9.74
C GLU A 150 -1.70 20.79 8.35
N ARG A 151 -1.70 21.69 7.37
CA ARG A 151 -1.43 21.37 5.96
C ARG A 151 -0.24 22.17 5.44
N PRO A 152 0.95 21.89 5.98
CA PRO A 152 2.15 22.57 5.52
C PRO A 152 2.47 22.18 4.07
N TRP A 153 2.84 23.17 3.29
CA TRP A 153 3.40 23.00 1.94
C TRP A 153 4.93 23.02 1.95
N ASP A 154 5.52 23.12 3.15
CA ASP A 154 6.95 23.08 3.32
C ASP A 154 7.48 21.68 2.98
N ARG A 155 8.46 21.63 2.13
CA ARG A 155 9.15 20.40 1.71
C ARG A 155 9.82 19.67 2.88
N GLN A 156 10.21 20.38 3.93
CA GLN A 156 10.82 19.80 5.13
C GLN A 156 9.77 19.25 6.11
N ALA A 157 8.49 19.53 5.89
CA ALA A 157 7.44 18.94 6.70
C ALA A 157 7.41 17.42 6.53
N ARG A 158 7.26 16.72 7.64
CA ARG A 158 7.15 15.26 7.63
C ARG A 158 5.84 14.84 6.99
N ASP A 159 5.90 13.76 6.19
CA ASP A 159 4.71 13.09 5.72
C ASP A 159 3.94 12.47 6.89
N THR A 160 2.64 12.36 6.71
CA THR A 160 1.81 11.58 7.63
C THR A 160 2.28 10.12 7.62
N PRO A 161 2.54 9.52 8.79
CA PRO A 161 2.95 8.12 8.85
C PRO A 161 1.96 7.21 8.13
N SER A 162 2.48 6.18 7.45
CA SER A 162 1.61 5.22 6.76
C SER A 162 0.70 4.51 7.77
N PRO A 163 -0.61 4.49 7.53
CA PRO A 163 -1.56 3.77 8.37
C PRO A 163 -1.44 2.25 8.26
N ASP A 164 -0.63 1.74 7.35
CA ASP A 164 -0.34 0.31 7.23
C ASP A 164 0.45 -0.19 8.42
N VAL A 165 1.40 0.60 8.94
CA VAL A 165 2.30 0.16 10.02
C VAL A 165 1.50 -0.13 11.29
N GLY A 166 1.58 -1.37 11.76
CA GLY A 166 0.81 -1.87 12.90
C GLY A 166 -0.62 -2.33 12.57
N PHE A 167 -1.07 -2.19 11.31
CA PHE A 167 -2.38 -2.65 10.88
C PHE A 167 -2.52 -4.17 11.07
N VAL A 168 -3.56 -4.59 11.81
CA VAL A 168 -3.83 -6.00 12.10
C VAL A 168 -4.51 -6.64 10.90
N LEU A 169 -3.95 -7.77 10.45
CA LEU A 169 -4.47 -8.54 9.31
C LEU A 169 -5.59 -9.47 9.79
N ASP A 170 -6.75 -8.90 10.06
CA ASP A 170 -7.94 -9.62 10.52
C ASP A 170 -8.98 -9.66 9.38
N PRO A 171 -9.26 -10.85 8.80
CA PRO A 171 -10.27 -10.97 7.74
C PRO A 171 -11.70 -10.69 8.24
N ASP A 172 -11.93 -10.87 9.54
CA ASP A 172 -13.25 -10.69 10.17
C ASP A 172 -13.46 -9.25 10.66
N HIS A 173 -12.48 -8.37 10.43
CA HIS A 173 -12.62 -6.96 10.79
C HIS A 173 -13.84 -6.32 10.11
N ALA A 174 -14.65 -5.61 10.91
CA ALA A 174 -15.84 -4.93 10.45
C ALA A 174 -15.48 -3.59 9.78
N ASP A 175 -15.50 -3.55 8.46
CA ASP A 175 -15.12 -2.37 7.67
C ASP A 175 -16.30 -1.50 7.22
N GLY A 176 -17.52 -1.85 7.63
CA GLY A 176 -18.76 -1.25 7.13
C GLY A 176 -19.31 -1.90 5.85
N PRO A 177 -20.58 -1.63 5.49
CA PRO A 177 -21.28 -2.29 4.39
C PRO A 177 -20.63 -2.11 3.00
N ALA A 178 -20.17 -0.91 2.67
CA ALA A 178 -19.54 -0.66 1.36
C ALA A 178 -18.22 -1.41 1.18
N ALA A 179 -17.41 -1.48 2.22
CA ALA A 179 -16.17 -2.24 2.23
C ALA A 179 -16.45 -3.75 2.28
N GLY A 180 -17.47 -4.18 3.04
CA GLY A 180 -17.94 -5.56 3.05
C GLY A 180 -18.40 -6.04 1.67
N ALA A 181 -19.18 -5.22 0.95
CA ALA A 181 -19.58 -5.51 -0.43
C ALA A 181 -18.37 -5.60 -1.38
N LEU A 182 -17.38 -4.72 -1.20
CA LEU A 182 -16.14 -4.77 -1.98
C LEU A 182 -15.34 -6.05 -1.68
N LYS A 183 -15.17 -6.43 -0.41
CA LYS A 183 -14.51 -7.69 -0.02
C LYS A 183 -15.20 -8.89 -0.68
N LEU A 184 -16.52 -8.96 -0.65
CA LEU A 184 -17.29 -10.02 -1.31
C LEU A 184 -17.04 -10.06 -2.82
N GLY A 185 -17.04 -8.90 -3.48
CA GLY A 185 -16.73 -8.79 -4.92
C GLY A 185 -15.32 -9.21 -5.28
N LEU A 186 -14.36 -9.01 -4.36
CA LEU A 186 -12.94 -9.37 -4.56
C LEU A 186 -12.59 -10.80 -4.15
N ARG A 187 -13.50 -11.52 -3.48
CA ARG A 187 -13.22 -12.87 -2.98
C ARG A 187 -12.76 -13.82 -4.09
N ASP A 188 -13.44 -13.81 -5.21
CA ASP A 188 -13.15 -14.67 -6.36
C ASP A 188 -12.28 -13.95 -7.42
N PHE A 189 -11.74 -12.78 -7.08
CA PHE A 189 -10.90 -12.04 -8.02
C PHE A 189 -9.64 -12.82 -8.34
N ALA A 190 -9.43 -13.09 -9.63
CA ALA A 190 -8.23 -13.69 -10.18
C ALA A 190 -7.85 -12.96 -11.48
N TYR A 191 -6.58 -12.99 -11.81
CA TYR A 191 -6.10 -12.47 -13.09
C TYR A 191 -6.60 -13.36 -14.22
N THR A 192 -7.50 -12.82 -15.04
CA THR A 192 -8.12 -13.53 -16.18
C THR A 192 -7.84 -12.78 -17.49
N GLY A 193 -8.07 -13.45 -18.59
CA GLY A 193 -7.88 -12.86 -19.92
C GLY A 193 -6.47 -13.02 -20.47
N SER A 194 -6.38 -12.84 -21.80
CA SER A 194 -5.14 -13.11 -22.57
C SER A 194 -4.00 -12.11 -22.34
N ARG A 195 -4.30 -10.96 -21.72
CA ARG A 195 -3.28 -9.95 -21.39
C ARG A 195 -2.31 -10.40 -20.30
N PHE A 196 -2.70 -11.36 -19.47
CA PHE A 196 -1.84 -11.91 -18.43
C PHE A 196 -1.18 -13.21 -18.89
N PRO A 197 0.12 -13.44 -18.62
CA PRO A 197 0.80 -14.71 -18.86
C PRO A 197 0.08 -15.89 -18.21
N ALA A 198 0.32 -17.09 -18.72
CA ALA A 198 -0.40 -18.30 -18.27
C ALA A 198 -0.07 -18.68 -16.81
N ASP A 199 1.18 -18.50 -16.42
CA ASP A 199 1.69 -18.72 -15.06
C ASP A 199 1.07 -17.73 -14.06
N VAL A 200 0.99 -16.44 -14.41
CA VAL A 200 0.32 -15.41 -13.59
C VAL A 200 -1.14 -15.76 -13.35
N ARG A 201 -1.86 -16.23 -14.39
CA ARG A 201 -3.26 -16.68 -14.26
C ARG A 201 -3.39 -17.91 -13.36
N ALA A 202 -2.49 -18.88 -13.54
CA ALA A 202 -2.48 -20.10 -12.74
C ALA A 202 -2.20 -19.82 -11.25
N ASP A 203 -1.21 -18.98 -10.97
CA ASP A 203 -0.85 -18.57 -9.62
C ASP A 203 -2.00 -17.80 -8.95
N SER A 204 -2.61 -16.87 -9.68
CA SER A 204 -3.76 -16.12 -9.18
C SER A 204 -4.95 -17.03 -8.86
N GLY A 205 -5.23 -18.03 -9.70
CA GLY A 205 -6.29 -19.01 -9.42
C GLY A 205 -5.98 -19.89 -8.20
N ARG A 206 -4.70 -20.28 -8.00
CA ARG A 206 -4.28 -21.00 -6.79
C ARG A 206 -4.44 -20.15 -5.54
N ALA A 207 -4.08 -18.87 -5.62
CA ALA A 207 -4.18 -17.94 -4.48
C ALA A 207 -5.62 -17.81 -3.98
N VAL A 208 -6.61 -17.74 -4.88
CA VAL A 208 -8.04 -17.73 -4.51
C VAL A 208 -8.41 -18.96 -3.68
N ALA A 209 -7.88 -20.14 -4.03
CA ALA A 209 -8.19 -21.38 -3.32
C ALA A 209 -7.43 -21.53 -1.99
N THR A 210 -6.16 -21.10 -1.92
CA THR A 210 -5.31 -21.26 -0.73
C THR A 210 -5.45 -20.13 0.29
N HIS A 211 -5.78 -18.90 -0.20
CA HIS A 211 -5.95 -17.70 0.60
C HIS A 211 -7.31 -17.06 0.27
N PRO A 212 -8.43 -17.70 0.69
CA PRO A 212 -9.78 -17.30 0.27
C PRO A 212 -10.29 -16.01 0.91
N ASN A 213 -9.68 -15.57 2.01
CA ASN A 213 -10.13 -14.38 2.72
C ASN A 213 -9.45 -13.14 2.16
N VAL A 214 -10.20 -12.04 2.08
CA VAL A 214 -9.74 -10.74 1.59
C VAL A 214 -9.70 -9.74 2.74
N ILE A 215 -8.59 -9.05 2.87
CA ILE A 215 -8.42 -7.93 3.78
C ILE A 215 -8.22 -6.68 2.93
N LEU A 216 -9.00 -5.63 3.18
CA LEU A 216 -8.75 -4.31 2.59
C LEU A 216 -7.76 -3.57 3.48
N LEU A 217 -6.66 -3.11 2.91
CA LEU A 217 -5.68 -2.30 3.62
C LEU A 217 -6.18 -0.85 3.73
N PRO A 218 -5.62 -0.07 4.66
CA PRO A 218 -5.93 1.34 4.75
C PRO A 218 -5.76 2.04 3.39
N THR A 219 -6.69 2.92 3.07
CA THR A 219 -6.67 3.67 1.81
C THR A 219 -5.44 4.56 1.73
N GLY A 220 -4.85 4.62 0.54
CA GLY A 220 -3.79 5.56 0.22
C GLY A 220 -4.19 6.51 -0.92
N PHE A 221 -3.33 7.48 -1.20
CA PHE A 221 -3.54 8.50 -2.23
C PHE A 221 -2.29 8.62 -3.10
N SER A 222 -2.48 8.72 -4.40
CA SER A 222 -1.37 8.80 -5.34
C SER A 222 -1.67 9.78 -6.46
N LEU A 223 -0.62 10.24 -7.12
CA LEU A 223 -0.72 11.02 -8.34
C LEU A 223 -0.88 10.08 -9.53
N ALA A 224 -1.81 10.40 -10.42
CA ALA A 224 -1.94 9.77 -11.73
C ALA A 224 -1.86 10.83 -12.84
N GLU A 225 -1.23 10.46 -13.95
CA GLU A 225 -1.15 11.27 -15.16
C GLU A 225 -2.08 10.71 -16.23
N ARG A 226 -2.78 11.59 -16.95
CA ARG A 226 -3.64 11.19 -18.07
C ARG A 226 -2.82 11.03 -19.34
N GLY A 227 -2.73 9.80 -19.84
CA GLY A 227 -2.13 9.46 -21.12
C GLY A 227 -3.16 9.23 -22.24
N GLU A 228 -2.71 8.83 -23.42
CA GLU A 228 -3.58 8.54 -24.58
C GLU A 228 -4.57 7.39 -24.31
N HIS A 229 -4.16 6.38 -23.53
CA HIS A 229 -4.92 5.16 -23.29
C HIS A 229 -5.49 5.05 -21.87
N GLY A 230 -5.53 6.15 -21.13
CA GLY A 230 -6.04 6.18 -19.77
C GLY A 230 -5.12 6.87 -18.78
N TRP A 231 -5.27 6.52 -17.51
CA TRP A 231 -4.51 7.09 -16.41
C TRP A 231 -3.34 6.19 -16.02
N TRP A 232 -2.19 6.78 -15.78
CA TRP A 232 -0.98 6.10 -15.35
C TRP A 232 -0.54 6.59 -13.98
N PRO A 233 -0.19 5.69 -13.05
CA PRO A 233 0.39 6.08 -11.77
C PRO A 233 1.68 6.87 -12.00
N SER A 234 1.82 7.99 -11.30
CA SER A 234 2.95 8.92 -11.48
C SER A 234 3.60 9.35 -10.17
N GLY A 235 3.22 8.75 -9.05
CA GLY A 235 3.74 9.10 -7.73
C GLY A 235 3.69 7.94 -6.75
N ALA A 236 4.36 8.13 -5.61
CA ALA A 236 4.30 7.22 -4.48
C ALA A 236 2.90 7.23 -3.84
N LEU A 237 2.58 6.17 -3.10
CA LEU A 237 1.37 6.10 -2.30
C LEU A 237 1.57 6.86 -0.99
N MET A 238 0.69 7.81 -0.71
CA MET A 238 0.72 8.68 0.45
C MET A 238 -0.44 8.36 1.40
N ALA A 239 -0.27 8.67 2.68
CA ALA A 239 -1.26 8.40 3.72
C ALA A 239 -2.50 9.33 3.66
N THR A 240 -2.34 10.54 3.15
CA THR A 240 -3.41 11.54 3.05
C THR A 240 -3.47 12.21 1.69
N PRO A 241 -4.64 12.74 1.30
CA PRO A 241 -4.75 13.53 0.09
C PRO A 241 -3.83 14.77 0.08
N HIS A 242 -3.63 15.39 1.24
CA HIS A 242 -2.73 16.55 1.35
C HIS A 242 -1.28 16.17 1.07
N ASP A 243 -0.78 15.07 1.62
CA ASP A 243 0.59 14.61 1.36
C ASP A 243 0.80 14.29 -0.13
N ALA A 244 -0.20 13.70 -0.79
CA ALA A 244 -0.15 13.46 -2.24
C ALA A 244 -0.14 14.77 -3.05
N ARG A 245 -0.92 15.79 -2.63
CA ARG A 245 -0.88 17.12 -3.27
C ARG A 245 0.46 17.81 -3.04
N ARG A 246 1.03 17.71 -1.85
CA ARG A 246 2.35 18.27 -1.54
C ARG A 246 3.45 17.60 -2.36
N MET A 247 3.44 16.25 -2.45
CA MET A 247 4.36 15.51 -3.32
C MET A 247 4.26 15.98 -4.78
N PHE A 248 3.05 16.21 -5.30
CA PHE A 248 2.86 16.74 -6.65
C PHE A 248 3.40 18.16 -6.81
N TYR A 249 3.18 19.02 -5.83
CA TYR A 249 3.77 20.35 -5.77
C TYR A 249 5.30 20.30 -5.85
N ASP A 250 5.94 19.48 -5.01
CA ASP A 250 7.40 19.30 -4.98
C ASP A 250 7.94 18.73 -6.28
N ALA A 251 7.21 17.80 -6.89
CA ALA A 251 7.56 17.24 -8.19
C ALA A 251 7.61 18.33 -9.28
N MET A 252 6.62 19.20 -9.35
CA MET A 252 6.59 20.33 -10.30
C MET A 252 7.63 21.40 -9.96
N ALA A 253 7.78 21.73 -8.68
CA ALA A 253 8.64 22.83 -8.26
C ALA A 253 10.13 22.54 -8.54
N GLU A 254 10.58 21.30 -8.31
CA GLU A 254 12.00 20.97 -8.37
C GLU A 254 12.31 19.59 -8.97
N MET A 255 11.63 18.51 -8.51
CA MET A 255 12.07 17.15 -8.77
C MET A 255 12.08 16.81 -10.26
N TRP A 256 11.03 17.17 -11.00
CA TRP A 256 10.97 16.91 -12.44
C TRP A 256 11.99 17.72 -13.23
N ALA A 257 12.31 18.93 -12.81
CA ALA A 257 13.35 19.74 -13.44
C ALA A 257 14.73 19.05 -13.38
N LEU A 258 15.01 18.38 -12.24
CA LEU A 258 16.24 17.61 -12.06
C LEU A 258 16.23 16.30 -12.83
N LEU A 259 15.16 15.49 -12.66
CA LEU A 259 15.06 14.16 -13.27
C LEU A 259 15.02 14.21 -14.79
N HIS A 260 14.30 15.18 -15.36
CA HIS A 260 14.10 15.29 -16.80
C HIS A 260 15.00 16.36 -17.45
N ARG A 261 15.93 16.96 -16.68
CA ARG A 261 16.89 17.96 -17.17
C ARG A 261 16.21 19.08 -17.95
N PHE A 262 15.18 19.71 -17.35
CA PHE A 262 14.47 20.82 -17.98
C PHE A 262 15.40 22.00 -18.25
N ASP A 263 15.18 22.67 -19.41
CA ASP A 263 15.77 23.98 -19.64
C ASP A 263 15.21 25.06 -18.69
N ASP A 264 15.87 26.19 -18.59
CA ASP A 264 15.49 27.27 -17.65
C ASP A 264 14.06 27.78 -17.89
N ALA A 265 13.62 27.85 -19.15
CA ALA A 265 12.28 28.30 -19.50
C ALA A 265 11.21 27.31 -19.02
N LYS A 266 11.41 26.01 -19.22
CA LYS A 266 10.51 24.96 -18.75
C LYS A 266 10.52 24.87 -17.24
N LYS A 267 11.70 24.96 -16.60
CA LYS A 267 11.83 25.01 -15.14
C LYS A 267 11.02 26.16 -14.54
N ALA A 268 11.16 27.37 -15.08
CA ALA A 268 10.40 28.53 -14.60
C ALA A 268 8.88 28.35 -14.78
N ARG A 269 8.43 27.75 -15.90
CA ARG A 269 7.00 27.47 -16.10
C ARG A 269 6.45 26.48 -15.07
N TYR A 270 7.18 25.41 -14.81
CA TYR A 270 6.75 24.37 -13.85
C TYR A 270 6.76 24.90 -12.41
N ALA A 271 7.76 25.69 -12.02
CA ALA A 271 7.78 26.37 -10.73
C ALA A 271 6.58 27.32 -10.55
N LYS A 272 6.24 28.10 -11.60
CA LYS A 272 5.04 28.95 -11.58
C LYS A 272 3.75 28.13 -11.49
N ALA A 273 3.67 27.00 -12.19
CA ALA A 273 2.53 26.08 -12.14
C ALA A 273 2.39 25.46 -10.73
N ALA A 274 3.48 25.10 -10.08
CA ALA A 274 3.49 24.61 -8.70
C ALA A 274 2.89 25.62 -7.73
N GLU A 275 3.30 26.90 -7.81
CA GLU A 275 2.71 27.96 -6.97
C GLU A 275 1.22 28.19 -7.26
N ALA A 276 0.82 28.15 -8.54
CA ALA A 276 -0.59 28.24 -8.90
C ALA A 276 -1.41 27.04 -8.33
N TYR A 277 -0.86 25.84 -8.39
CA TYR A 277 -1.47 24.65 -7.78
C TYR A 277 -1.61 24.79 -6.26
N ARG A 278 -0.54 25.21 -5.59
CA ARG A 278 -0.57 25.46 -4.13
C ARG A 278 -1.65 26.48 -3.75
N ALA A 279 -1.82 27.52 -4.54
CA ALA A 279 -2.85 28.55 -4.30
C ALA A 279 -4.29 28.02 -4.37
N LEU A 280 -4.54 26.93 -5.10
CA LEU A 280 -5.85 26.26 -5.14
C LEU A 280 -6.16 25.46 -3.84
N GLY A 281 -5.15 25.12 -3.07
CA GLY A 281 -5.27 24.47 -1.76
C GLY A 281 -5.68 23.01 -1.83
N ARG A 282 -6.89 22.69 -2.29
CA ARG A 282 -7.46 21.32 -2.32
C ARG A 282 -7.80 20.81 -3.71
N ALA A 283 -7.14 21.29 -4.74
CA ALA A 283 -7.40 20.81 -6.08
C ALA A 283 -6.89 19.37 -6.24
N ASP A 284 -7.76 18.48 -6.72
CA ASP A 284 -7.43 17.08 -7.00
C ASP A 284 -7.08 16.86 -8.48
N GLU A 285 -7.32 17.81 -9.35
CA GLU A 285 -6.92 17.78 -10.74
C GLU A 285 -6.21 19.08 -11.12
N PHE A 286 -5.13 18.96 -11.88
CA PHE A 286 -4.38 20.10 -12.35
C PHE A 286 -3.74 19.84 -13.72
N ARG A 287 -3.64 20.90 -14.52
CA ARG A 287 -3.01 20.86 -15.83
C ARG A 287 -1.76 21.72 -15.85
N VAL A 288 -0.67 21.14 -16.34
CA VAL A 288 0.55 21.88 -16.66
C VAL A 288 1.01 21.52 -18.07
N ASP A 289 1.20 22.51 -18.92
CA ASP A 289 1.37 22.36 -20.37
C ASP A 289 0.19 21.55 -20.98
N ASP A 290 0.46 20.45 -21.68
CA ASP A 290 -0.51 19.51 -22.25
C ASP A 290 -0.83 18.32 -21.32
N ARG A 291 -0.16 18.24 -20.17
CA ARG A 291 -0.29 17.13 -19.20
C ARG A 291 -1.39 17.40 -18.18
N VAL A 292 -2.20 16.41 -17.92
CA VAL A 292 -3.25 16.46 -16.90
C VAL A 292 -2.92 15.46 -15.80
N PHE A 293 -2.96 15.93 -14.56
CA PHE A 293 -2.67 15.15 -13.38
C PHE A 293 -3.87 15.12 -12.45
N ARG A 294 -4.05 14.02 -11.75
CA ARG A 294 -5.10 13.86 -10.73
C ARG A 294 -4.56 13.17 -9.50
N ILE A 295 -4.87 13.71 -8.33
CA ILE A 295 -4.76 12.96 -7.08
C ILE A 295 -5.91 11.97 -7.05
N CYS A 296 -5.62 10.69 -6.92
CA CYS A 296 -6.61 9.62 -6.89
C CYS A 296 -6.52 8.82 -5.59
N ARG A 297 -7.67 8.27 -5.22
CA ARG A 297 -7.82 7.32 -4.14
C ARG A 297 -7.38 5.94 -4.61
N VAL A 298 -6.53 5.30 -3.83
CA VAL A 298 -5.97 3.98 -4.13
C VAL A 298 -6.33 3.01 -3.02
N GLU A 299 -6.86 1.88 -3.41
CA GLU A 299 -7.21 0.79 -2.51
C GLU A 299 -6.28 -0.39 -2.74
N ARG A 300 -6.05 -1.17 -1.70
CA ARG A 300 -5.21 -2.38 -1.77
C ARG A 300 -5.92 -3.50 -1.04
N MET A 301 -5.87 -4.67 -1.61
CA MET A 301 -6.31 -5.89 -0.94
C MET A 301 -5.13 -6.83 -0.69
N LEU A 302 -5.19 -7.56 0.40
CA LEU A 302 -4.30 -8.65 0.74
C LEU A 302 -5.14 -9.91 0.94
N ARG A 303 -4.62 -11.06 0.52
CA ARG A 303 -5.27 -12.34 0.78
C ARG A 303 -4.68 -13.00 1.99
N THR A 304 -5.52 -13.75 2.72
CA THR A 304 -5.07 -14.57 3.85
C THR A 304 -5.72 -15.95 3.82
N GLY A 305 -4.96 -16.93 4.31
CA GLY A 305 -5.35 -18.32 4.43
C GLY A 305 -5.05 -18.86 5.83
N PRO A 306 -5.15 -20.20 6.03
CA PRO A 306 -4.90 -20.82 7.31
C PRO A 306 -3.49 -20.56 7.88
N ASP A 307 -2.50 -20.38 7.00
CA ASP A 307 -1.10 -20.16 7.39
C ASP A 307 -0.73 -18.67 7.50
N GLY A 308 -1.71 -17.77 7.31
CA GLY A 308 -1.51 -16.32 7.38
C GLY A 308 -1.64 -15.61 6.02
N PRO A 309 -1.03 -14.42 5.89
CA PRO A 309 -1.10 -13.63 4.67
C PRO A 309 -0.32 -14.25 3.52
N GLU A 310 -0.80 -14.01 2.29
CA GLU A 310 -0.20 -14.52 1.05
C GLU A 310 1.22 -13.97 0.86
N SER A 311 2.18 -14.86 0.62
CA SER A 311 3.54 -14.52 0.20
C SER A 311 3.61 -14.26 -1.31
N PRO A 312 4.75 -13.72 -1.83
CA PRO A 312 4.98 -13.59 -3.26
C PRO A 312 4.72 -14.89 -4.01
N ARG A 313 4.13 -14.77 -5.20
CA ARG A 313 3.83 -15.91 -6.08
C ARG A 313 5.04 -16.26 -6.94
N PRO A 314 5.17 -17.49 -7.43
CA PRO A 314 6.24 -17.86 -8.35
C PRO A 314 6.28 -17.00 -9.62
N SER A 315 5.16 -16.44 -10.05
CA SER A 315 5.06 -15.53 -11.19
C SER A 315 5.36 -14.07 -10.88
N ASP A 316 5.54 -13.69 -9.62
CA ASP A 316 5.99 -12.35 -9.25
C ASP A 316 7.51 -12.27 -9.52
N VAL A 317 7.93 -11.28 -10.32
CA VAL A 317 9.30 -11.20 -10.85
C VAL A 317 10.10 -10.15 -10.08
N ASP A 318 11.32 -10.49 -9.73
CA ASP A 318 12.33 -9.57 -9.25
C ASP A 318 13.26 -9.12 -10.39
N GLU A 319 13.62 -7.85 -10.45
CA GLU A 319 14.61 -7.32 -11.41
C GLU A 319 16.04 -7.61 -10.95
N TYR A 320 16.24 -7.88 -9.68
CA TYR A 320 17.54 -8.24 -9.08
C TYR A 320 17.34 -9.23 -7.94
N GLY A 321 18.40 -9.94 -7.58
CA GLY A 321 18.39 -10.92 -6.49
C GLY A 321 18.87 -10.37 -5.15
N PRO A 322 18.90 -11.25 -4.12
CA PRO A 322 19.44 -10.92 -2.81
C PRO A 322 20.86 -10.39 -2.89
N MET A 323 21.19 -9.41 -2.06
CA MET A 323 22.52 -8.84 -1.96
C MET A 323 22.80 -8.35 -0.53
N LYS A 324 24.08 -8.21 -0.20
CA LYS A 324 24.51 -7.59 1.04
C LYS A 324 24.30 -6.07 0.95
N ILE A 325 23.48 -5.53 1.82
CA ILE A 325 23.12 -4.10 1.84
C ILE A 325 23.67 -3.35 3.06
N HIS A 326 24.10 -4.09 4.07
CA HIS A 326 24.67 -3.54 5.31
C HIS A 326 26.06 -4.11 5.59
N PRO A 327 26.93 -3.39 6.32
CA PRO A 327 28.21 -3.92 6.76
C PRO A 327 28.00 -5.12 7.70
N THR A 328 28.99 -6.02 7.71
CA THR A 328 28.98 -7.17 8.64
C THR A 328 29.03 -6.66 10.08
N MET A 329 28.20 -7.22 10.94
CA MET A 329 28.17 -6.98 12.38
C MET A 329 28.38 -8.29 13.11
N ASP A 330 29.20 -8.28 14.15
CA ASP A 330 29.35 -9.42 15.04
C ASP A 330 28.33 -9.41 16.20
N GLU A 331 28.31 -10.45 16.99
CA GLU A 331 27.39 -10.60 18.14
C GLU A 331 27.61 -9.55 19.25
N THR A 332 28.74 -8.85 19.24
CA THR A 332 29.04 -7.76 20.18
C THR A 332 28.55 -6.40 19.66
N GLY A 333 28.10 -6.33 18.42
CA GLY A 333 27.69 -5.11 17.74
C GLY A 333 28.84 -4.38 17.02
N ALA A 334 30.03 -4.97 16.97
CA ALA A 334 31.15 -4.38 16.25
C ALA A 334 30.99 -4.55 14.74
N LEU A 335 31.17 -3.45 13.99
CA LEU A 335 31.07 -3.42 12.54
C LEU A 335 32.42 -3.73 11.90
N THR A 336 32.42 -4.66 10.95
CA THR A 336 33.59 -4.95 10.11
C THR A 336 33.34 -4.33 8.73
N GLN A 337 34.26 -3.46 8.29
CA GLN A 337 34.30 -3.02 6.89
C GLN A 337 35.11 -4.06 6.11
N GLU A 338 34.48 -4.70 5.13
CA GLU A 338 35.16 -5.48 4.10
C GLU A 338 35.61 -4.57 2.95
#